data_d37606e4ebcb18a716a77b726c8b66ad
#
_entry.id   d37606e4ebcb18a716a77b726c8b66ad
#
_cell.length_a   1.000
_cell.length_b   1.000
_cell.length_c   1.000
_cell.angle_alpha   90.00
_cell.angle_beta   90.00
_cell.angle_gamma   90.00
#
_symmetry.space_group_name_H-M   'P 1'
#
loop_
_entity.id
_entity.type
_entity.pdbx_description
1 polymer ?
#
loop_
_entity_poly.entity_id
_entity_poly.type
_entity_poly.pdbx_seq_one_letter_code
_entity_poly.pdbx_strand_id
1 'polypeptide(L)'
;KVTDIAVLVVAADDGVMPQTIEALNHAQAADVPIVVAVNKVDKEDANPDKIRQQLTEYNLIAEEYGGDTIFVNVSAKSGLGVNELIDAILLTADAAIDLRAVADGVARGVAIEANLDKGRGPVATVLVQRGTLNVGDAIVAGGAFGRVRAMLDENGGSVESAGPSRPVQVLGFTSVPSAGDTFI
;
A
#
# COMPACT_ATOMS: atom_id res chain seq x y z
N LYS A 1 7.21 -8.89 0.27
CA LYS A 1 6.79 -7.76 -0.59
C LYS A 1 5.28 -7.70 -0.64
N VAL A 2 4.70 -6.60 -0.18
CA VAL A 2 3.24 -6.38 -0.19
C VAL A 2 2.81 -5.21 -1.07
N THR A 3 3.76 -4.39 -1.51
CA THR A 3 3.53 -3.18 -2.30
C THR A 3 3.68 -3.48 -3.79
N ASP A 4 2.68 -3.12 -4.58
CA ASP A 4 2.70 -3.26 -6.04
C ASP A 4 3.09 -1.96 -6.75
N ILE A 5 2.66 -0.83 -6.20
CA ILE A 5 2.97 0.51 -6.71
C ILE A 5 3.28 1.40 -5.51
N ALA A 6 4.32 2.20 -5.61
CA ALA A 6 4.64 3.21 -4.61
C ALA A 6 4.18 4.60 -5.08
N VAL A 7 3.47 5.31 -4.24
CA VAL A 7 3.17 6.73 -4.45
C VAL A 7 4.10 7.54 -3.57
N LEU A 8 5.04 8.25 -4.19
CA LEU A 8 5.98 9.11 -3.51
C LEU A 8 5.40 10.51 -3.39
N VAL A 9 5.12 10.95 -2.17
CA VAL A 9 4.53 12.26 -1.92
C VAL A 9 5.63 13.25 -1.52
N VAL A 10 5.76 14.32 -2.29
CA VAL A 10 6.76 15.37 -2.06
C VAL A 10 6.07 16.71 -1.97
N ALA A 11 6.35 17.49 -0.92
CA ALA A 11 5.80 18.82 -0.78
C ALA A 11 6.49 19.81 -1.70
N ALA A 12 5.70 20.54 -2.50
CA ALA A 12 6.23 21.48 -3.50
C ALA A 12 6.91 22.71 -2.90
N ASP A 13 6.62 23.01 -1.63
CA ASP A 13 7.23 24.12 -0.88
C ASP A 13 8.54 23.72 -0.18
N ASP A 14 8.64 22.48 0.29
CA ASP A 14 9.80 21.99 1.04
C ASP A 14 10.92 21.45 0.14
N GLY A 15 10.57 20.91 -1.02
CA GLY A 15 11.49 20.23 -1.89
C GLY A 15 11.79 18.79 -1.48
N VAL A 16 12.79 18.21 -2.10
CA VAL A 16 13.22 16.84 -1.81
C VAL A 16 13.98 16.80 -0.49
N MET A 17 13.46 16.08 0.48
CA MET A 17 14.01 15.95 1.82
C MET A 17 14.70 14.59 2.01
N PRO A 18 15.53 14.40 3.04
CA PRO A 18 16.18 13.11 3.30
C PRO A 18 15.21 11.93 3.41
N GLN A 19 14.04 12.15 4.00
CA GLN A 19 12.97 11.14 4.10
C GLN A 19 12.41 10.75 2.72
N THR A 20 12.34 11.69 1.79
CA THR A 20 11.93 11.46 0.41
C THR A 20 12.92 10.52 -0.28
N ILE A 21 14.20 10.76 -0.11
CA ILE A 21 15.27 9.94 -0.70
C ILE A 21 15.24 8.52 -0.11
N GLU A 22 15.03 8.40 1.20
CA GLU A 22 14.89 7.10 1.87
C GLU A 22 13.71 6.30 1.30
N ALA A 23 12.55 6.91 1.21
CA ALA A 23 11.36 6.28 0.63
C ALA A 23 11.58 5.86 -0.83
N LEU A 24 12.24 6.71 -1.61
CA LEU A 24 12.61 6.43 -3.00
C LEU A 24 13.54 5.22 -3.09
N ASN A 25 14.57 5.17 -2.25
CA ASN A 25 15.53 4.06 -2.23
C ASN A 25 14.84 2.74 -1.87
N HIS A 26 13.92 2.74 -0.91
CA HIS A 26 13.13 1.57 -0.56
C HIS A 26 12.26 1.08 -1.73
N ALA A 27 11.60 1.98 -2.42
CA ALA A 27 10.77 1.64 -3.57
C ALA A 27 11.61 1.08 -4.73
N GLN A 28 12.77 1.69 -5.02
CA GLN A 28 13.68 1.21 -6.05
C GLN A 28 14.29 -0.16 -5.69
N ALA A 29 14.64 -0.37 -4.43
CA ALA A 29 15.15 -1.66 -3.95
C ALA A 29 14.09 -2.77 -4.04
N ALA A 30 12.82 -2.44 -3.86
CA ALA A 30 11.70 -3.37 -4.01
C ALA A 30 11.31 -3.61 -5.47
N ASP A 31 11.87 -2.87 -6.40
CA ASP A 31 11.58 -2.94 -7.85
C ASP A 31 10.08 -2.80 -8.13
N VAL A 32 9.48 -1.76 -7.58
CA VAL A 32 8.07 -1.41 -7.83
C VAL A 32 7.98 -0.12 -8.64
N PRO A 33 6.98 0.01 -9.52
CA PRO A 33 6.72 1.27 -10.21
C PRO A 33 6.40 2.39 -9.23
N ILE A 34 6.83 3.61 -9.56
CA ILE A 34 6.66 4.79 -8.72
C ILE A 34 5.82 5.82 -9.46
N VAL A 35 4.83 6.37 -8.77
CA VAL A 35 4.09 7.56 -9.19
C VAL A 35 4.44 8.66 -8.19
N VAL A 36 4.75 9.86 -8.66
CA VAL A 36 5.10 10.99 -7.81
C VAL A 36 3.92 11.94 -7.69
N ALA A 37 3.48 12.18 -6.47
CA ALA A 37 2.50 13.20 -6.13
C ALA A 37 3.22 14.43 -5.58
N VAL A 38 3.23 15.51 -6.34
CA VAL A 38 3.80 16.79 -5.90
C VAL A 38 2.69 17.55 -5.19
N ASN A 39 2.72 17.52 -3.87
CA ASN A 39 1.66 18.03 -3.00
C ASN A 39 1.88 19.49 -2.61
N LYS A 40 0.86 20.09 -2.05
CA LYS A 40 0.83 21.48 -1.57
C LYS A 40 1.07 22.52 -2.67
N VAL A 41 0.62 22.22 -3.89
CA VAL A 41 0.77 23.16 -5.03
C VAL A 41 -0.09 24.42 -4.88
N ASP A 42 -1.02 24.44 -3.94
CA ASP A 42 -1.84 25.59 -3.57
C ASP A 42 -1.06 26.69 -2.79
N LYS A 43 0.12 26.36 -2.27
CA LYS A 43 0.94 27.32 -1.54
C LYS A 43 1.65 28.31 -2.48
N GLU A 44 1.84 29.55 -2.01
CA GLU A 44 2.50 30.61 -2.79
C GLU A 44 3.95 30.30 -3.16
N ASP A 45 4.67 29.62 -2.28
CA ASP A 45 6.06 29.23 -2.46
C ASP A 45 6.25 27.86 -3.11
N ALA A 46 5.15 27.25 -3.62
CA ALA A 46 5.21 25.97 -4.29
C ALA A 46 5.97 26.07 -5.61
N ASN A 47 6.88 25.13 -5.84
CA ASN A 47 7.66 25.02 -7.07
C ASN A 47 7.70 23.57 -7.56
N PRO A 48 6.64 23.10 -8.25
CA PRO A 48 6.57 21.71 -8.74
C PRO A 48 7.68 21.35 -9.71
N ASP A 49 8.12 22.28 -10.56
CA ASP A 49 9.17 22.01 -11.54
C ASP A 49 10.52 21.75 -10.89
N LYS A 50 10.80 22.43 -9.78
CA LYS A 50 11.99 22.18 -8.98
C LYS A 50 12.02 20.74 -8.45
N ILE A 51 10.88 20.21 -8.01
CA ILE A 51 10.76 18.84 -7.55
C ILE A 51 11.10 17.86 -8.67
N ARG A 52 10.55 18.07 -9.87
CA ARG A 52 10.85 17.25 -11.04
C ARG A 52 12.33 17.25 -11.39
N GLN A 53 12.96 18.41 -11.34
CA GLN A 53 14.40 18.56 -11.56
C GLN A 53 15.24 17.85 -10.51
N GLN A 54 14.90 18.02 -9.24
CA GLN A 54 15.62 17.38 -8.13
C GLN A 54 15.53 15.86 -8.20
N LEU A 55 14.37 15.29 -8.51
CA LEU A 55 14.18 13.84 -8.60
C LEU A 55 14.85 13.23 -9.84
N THR A 56 15.10 14.01 -10.88
CA THR A 56 15.89 13.56 -12.04
C THR A 56 17.29 13.10 -11.63
N GLU A 57 17.91 13.73 -10.64
CA GLU A 57 19.21 13.34 -10.10
C GLU A 57 19.21 11.96 -9.44
N TYR A 58 18.02 11.44 -9.07
CA TYR A 58 17.82 10.13 -8.47
C TYR A 58 17.21 9.12 -9.43
N ASN A 59 17.32 9.35 -10.74
CA ASN A 59 16.79 8.51 -11.81
C ASN A 59 15.26 8.42 -11.89
N LEU A 60 14.54 9.34 -11.26
CA LEU A 60 13.11 9.53 -11.49
C LEU A 60 12.93 10.67 -12.49
N ILE A 61 12.74 10.31 -13.74
CA ILE A 61 12.61 11.26 -14.85
C ILE A 61 11.14 11.35 -15.24
N ALA A 62 10.59 12.55 -15.15
CA ALA A 62 9.20 12.82 -15.51
C ALA A 62 8.93 12.53 -16.98
N GLU A 63 7.72 12.10 -17.32
CA GLU A 63 7.30 11.88 -18.71
C GLU A 63 7.47 13.15 -19.55
N GLU A 64 7.22 14.33 -18.96
CA GLU A 64 7.40 15.63 -19.62
C GLU A 64 8.85 15.90 -20.03
N TYR A 65 9.80 15.21 -19.40
CA TYR A 65 11.23 15.30 -19.70
C TYR A 65 11.75 14.09 -20.48
N GLY A 66 10.85 13.30 -21.04
CA GLY A 66 11.18 12.12 -21.83
C GLY A 66 11.41 10.84 -21.03
N GLY A 67 11.09 10.85 -19.74
CA GLY A 67 11.16 9.68 -18.87
C GLY A 67 9.89 8.84 -18.89
N ASP A 68 9.77 7.96 -17.92
CA ASP A 68 8.66 7.00 -17.78
C ASP A 68 7.89 7.14 -16.46
N THR A 69 8.23 8.12 -15.63
CA THR A 69 7.58 8.33 -14.35
C THR A 69 6.50 9.39 -14.46
N ILE A 70 5.30 9.07 -13.99
CA ILE A 70 4.18 10.01 -13.95
C ILE A 70 4.30 10.87 -12.69
N PHE A 71 4.35 12.19 -12.88
CA PHE A 71 4.29 13.19 -11.83
C PHE A 71 2.94 13.89 -11.91
N VAL A 72 2.24 13.99 -10.78
CA VAL A 72 0.96 14.67 -10.69
C VAL A 72 1.04 15.77 -9.63
N ASN A 73 0.67 16.98 -10.02
CA ASN A 73 0.56 18.10 -9.09
C ASN A 73 -0.77 17.99 -8.33
N VAL A 74 -0.71 17.98 -7.01
CA VAL A 74 -1.88 17.82 -6.17
C VAL A 74 -1.90 18.83 -5.01
N SER A 75 -3.09 19.09 -4.52
CA SER A 75 -3.31 19.70 -3.21
C SER A 75 -4.28 18.82 -2.44
N ALA A 76 -3.77 18.06 -1.49
CA ALA A 76 -4.60 17.21 -0.64
C ALA A 76 -5.62 18.03 0.14
N LYS A 77 -5.27 19.27 0.50
CA LYS A 77 -6.15 20.18 1.23
C LYS A 77 -7.37 20.61 0.40
N SER A 78 -7.17 20.96 -0.86
CA SER A 78 -8.25 21.46 -1.73
C SER A 78 -8.89 20.36 -2.59
N GLY A 79 -8.24 19.20 -2.70
CA GLY A 79 -8.65 18.12 -3.60
C GLY A 79 -8.17 18.27 -5.04
N LEU A 80 -7.41 19.32 -5.35
CA LEU A 80 -6.87 19.55 -6.68
C LEU A 80 -5.93 18.40 -7.10
N GLY A 81 -6.13 17.86 -8.31
CA GLY A 81 -5.26 16.84 -8.89
C GLY A 81 -5.40 15.44 -8.31
N VAL A 82 -6.26 15.22 -7.32
CA VAL A 82 -6.42 13.90 -6.68
C VAL A 82 -6.99 12.87 -7.66
N ASN A 83 -7.94 13.25 -8.50
CA ASN A 83 -8.49 12.35 -9.51
C ASN A 83 -7.42 11.99 -10.57
N GLU A 84 -6.62 12.93 -10.98
CA GLU A 84 -5.50 12.71 -11.91
C GLU A 84 -4.45 11.79 -11.29
N LEU A 85 -4.22 11.90 -9.98
CA LEU A 85 -3.32 10.98 -9.26
C LEU A 85 -3.87 9.55 -9.26
N ILE A 86 -5.16 9.38 -9.00
CA ILE A 86 -5.81 8.07 -9.05
C ILE A 86 -5.71 7.48 -10.47
N ASP A 87 -5.97 8.28 -11.50
CA ASP A 87 -5.84 7.86 -12.89
C ASP A 87 -4.41 7.42 -13.22
N ALA A 88 -3.40 8.14 -12.72
CA ALA A 88 -2.00 7.79 -12.89
C ALA A 88 -1.64 6.46 -12.22
N ILE A 89 -2.17 6.19 -11.02
CA ILE A 89 -1.99 4.92 -10.32
C ILE A 89 -2.62 3.78 -11.13
N LEU A 90 -3.85 3.94 -11.59
CA LEU A 90 -4.55 2.93 -12.38
C LEU A 90 -3.85 2.66 -13.71
N LEU A 91 -3.39 3.70 -14.39
CA LEU A 91 -2.64 3.56 -15.63
C LEU A 91 -1.33 2.79 -15.41
N THR A 92 -0.62 3.08 -14.34
CA THR A 92 0.60 2.37 -13.96
C THR A 92 0.32 0.91 -13.64
N ALA A 93 -0.78 0.61 -12.94
CA ALA A 93 -1.21 -0.75 -12.66
C ALA A 93 -1.47 -1.54 -13.94
N ASP A 94 -2.14 -0.95 -14.92
CA ASP A 94 -2.49 -1.62 -16.16
C ASP A 94 -1.28 -1.82 -17.09
N ALA A 95 -0.36 -0.86 -17.14
CA ALA A 95 0.74 -0.85 -18.09
C ALA A 95 2.02 -1.53 -17.60
N ALA A 96 2.31 -1.45 -16.30
CA ALA A 96 3.62 -1.82 -15.76
C ALA A 96 3.63 -3.18 -15.05
N ILE A 97 2.51 -3.70 -14.60
CA ILE A 97 2.44 -4.90 -13.77
C ILE A 97 1.25 -5.80 -14.10
N ASP A 98 1.44 -7.10 -13.84
CA ASP A 98 0.36 -8.08 -13.86
C ASP A 98 -0.13 -8.29 -12.42
N LEU A 99 -1.33 -7.77 -12.12
CA LEU A 99 -1.94 -7.83 -10.79
C LEU A 99 -2.99 -8.94 -10.64
N ARG A 100 -2.91 -9.97 -11.47
CA ARG A 100 -3.83 -11.11 -11.37
C ARG A 100 -3.42 -12.03 -10.22
N ALA A 101 -4.42 -12.55 -9.51
CA ALA A 101 -4.24 -13.55 -8.47
C ALA A 101 -5.35 -14.60 -8.52
N VAL A 102 -5.03 -15.81 -8.09
CA VAL A 102 -6.00 -16.90 -8.01
C VAL A 102 -6.82 -16.72 -6.75
N ALA A 103 -8.14 -16.61 -6.89
CA ALA A 103 -9.07 -16.47 -5.77
C ALA A 103 -9.53 -17.81 -5.21
N ASP A 104 -9.41 -18.88 -5.99
CA ASP A 104 -9.80 -20.21 -5.56
C ASP A 104 -8.72 -20.86 -4.69
N GLY A 105 -9.16 -21.67 -3.71
CA GLY A 105 -8.28 -22.45 -2.85
C GLY A 105 -7.95 -21.77 -1.53
N VAL A 106 -6.97 -22.36 -0.85
CA VAL A 106 -6.52 -21.94 0.49
C VAL A 106 -5.91 -20.54 0.45
N ALA A 107 -6.36 -19.68 1.37
CA ALA A 107 -5.84 -18.33 1.47
C ALA A 107 -4.37 -18.31 1.90
N ARG A 108 -3.61 -17.43 1.27
CA ARG A 108 -2.23 -17.12 1.64
C ARG A 108 -2.01 -15.61 1.55
N GLY A 109 -1.20 -15.10 2.45
CA GLY A 109 -0.90 -13.69 2.48
C GLY A 109 0.07 -13.33 3.58
N VAL A 110 -0.01 -12.10 4.04
CA VAL A 110 0.93 -11.52 5.01
C VAL A 110 0.16 -10.81 6.12
N ALA A 111 0.61 -10.98 7.36
CA ALA A 111 0.16 -10.16 8.48
C ALA A 111 0.84 -8.79 8.37
N ILE A 112 0.04 -7.74 8.25
CA ILE A 112 0.53 -6.36 8.12
C ILE A 112 0.84 -5.81 9.51
N GLU A 113 -0.06 -6.03 10.45
CA GLU A 113 0.08 -5.61 11.84
C GLU A 113 -0.70 -6.56 12.74
N ALA A 114 -0.33 -6.61 14.00
CA ALA A 114 -1.04 -7.40 14.99
C ALA A 114 -0.85 -6.81 16.38
N ASN A 115 -1.86 -6.97 17.22
CA ASN A 115 -1.81 -6.52 18.61
C ASN A 115 -2.71 -7.37 19.51
N LEU A 116 -2.55 -7.20 20.80
CA LEU A 116 -3.43 -7.80 21.79
C LEU A 116 -4.49 -6.77 22.20
N ASP A 117 -5.71 -7.00 21.78
CA ASP A 117 -6.86 -6.17 22.18
C ASP A 117 -7.42 -6.67 23.51
N LYS A 118 -7.70 -5.77 24.45
CA LYS A 118 -8.18 -6.12 25.79
C LYS A 118 -9.54 -6.82 25.80
N GLY A 119 -10.39 -6.52 24.82
CA GLY A 119 -11.73 -7.10 24.72
C GLY A 119 -11.84 -8.28 23.77
N ARG A 120 -11.06 -8.25 22.68
CA ARG A 120 -11.17 -9.20 21.56
C ARG A 120 -10.03 -10.23 21.53
N GLY A 121 -9.00 -10.06 22.36
CA GLY A 121 -7.82 -10.92 22.35
C GLY A 121 -6.84 -10.58 21.21
N PRO A 122 -6.07 -11.56 20.73
CA PRO A 122 -5.18 -11.34 19.58
C PRO A 122 -5.95 -10.92 18.32
N VAL A 123 -5.55 -9.81 17.71
CA VAL A 123 -6.13 -9.25 16.49
C VAL A 123 -5.00 -9.04 15.49
N ALA A 124 -5.16 -9.53 14.29
CA ALA A 124 -4.20 -9.33 13.21
C ALA A 124 -4.89 -8.76 11.97
N THR A 125 -4.31 -7.72 11.39
CA THR A 125 -4.69 -7.27 10.05
C THR A 125 -3.85 -8.04 9.04
N VAL A 126 -4.50 -8.79 8.17
CA VAL A 126 -3.85 -9.59 7.14
C VAL A 126 -4.25 -9.09 5.76
N LEU A 127 -3.30 -9.17 4.83
CA LEU A 127 -3.55 -8.93 3.41
C LEU A 127 -3.57 -10.27 2.70
N VAL A 128 -4.73 -10.64 2.17
CA VAL A 128 -4.87 -11.85 1.34
C VAL A 128 -4.22 -11.59 -0.02
N GLN A 129 -3.28 -12.44 -0.41
CA GLN A 129 -2.57 -12.32 -1.68
C GLN A 129 -3.02 -13.35 -2.72
N ARG A 130 -3.50 -14.51 -2.26
CA ARG A 130 -4.13 -15.53 -3.10
C ARG A 130 -5.09 -16.38 -2.28
N GLY A 131 -6.00 -17.07 -2.97
CA GLY A 131 -7.03 -17.86 -2.33
C GLY A 131 -8.10 -16.99 -1.68
N THR A 132 -8.98 -17.60 -0.93
CA THR A 132 -10.05 -16.91 -0.20
C THR A 132 -10.07 -17.36 1.25
N LEU A 133 -9.99 -16.41 2.17
CA LEU A 133 -10.07 -16.65 3.60
C LEU A 133 -11.53 -16.53 4.03
N ASN A 134 -12.03 -17.53 4.76
CA ASN A 134 -13.41 -17.58 5.24
C ASN A 134 -13.44 -17.66 6.76
N VAL A 135 -14.50 -17.12 7.36
CA VAL A 135 -14.80 -17.36 8.76
C VAL A 135 -14.94 -18.87 8.98
N GLY A 136 -14.29 -19.37 10.02
CA GLY A 136 -14.23 -20.79 10.34
C GLY A 136 -12.98 -21.51 9.85
N ASP A 137 -12.20 -20.90 8.95
CA ASP A 137 -10.95 -21.48 8.46
C ASP A 137 -9.90 -21.56 9.57
N ALA A 138 -9.08 -22.60 9.53
CA ALA A 138 -7.85 -22.66 10.31
C ALA A 138 -6.82 -21.70 9.69
N ILE A 139 -6.07 -21.01 10.52
CA ILE A 139 -5.06 -20.03 10.08
C ILE A 139 -3.79 -20.17 10.91
N VAL A 140 -2.65 -20.06 10.24
CA VAL A 140 -1.32 -20.05 10.86
C VAL A 140 -0.55 -18.85 10.32
N ALA A 141 0.03 -18.07 11.21
CA ALA A 141 0.89 -16.93 10.86
C ALA A 141 2.12 -16.93 11.75
N GLY A 142 3.28 -17.27 11.17
CA GLY A 142 4.50 -17.46 11.94
C GLY A 142 4.31 -18.52 13.02
N GLY A 143 4.55 -18.15 14.28
CA GLY A 143 4.33 -19.03 15.43
C GLY A 143 2.91 -19.00 16.02
N ALA A 144 2.03 -18.15 15.48
CA ALA A 144 0.66 -18.03 15.92
C ALA A 144 -0.28 -18.89 15.07
N PHE A 145 -1.31 -19.44 15.68
CA PHE A 145 -2.30 -20.23 14.99
C PHE A 145 -3.68 -20.01 15.61
N GLY A 146 -4.71 -20.45 14.92
CA GLY A 146 -6.07 -20.37 15.42
C GLY A 146 -7.10 -20.74 14.35
N ARG A 147 -8.33 -20.41 14.66
CA ARG A 147 -9.45 -20.52 13.72
C ARG A 147 -10.10 -19.15 13.58
N VAL A 148 -10.35 -18.74 12.36
CA VAL A 148 -10.97 -17.44 12.08
C VAL A 148 -12.36 -17.40 12.71
N ARG A 149 -12.49 -16.65 13.79
CA ARG A 149 -13.75 -16.47 14.53
C ARG A 149 -14.60 -15.38 13.91
N ALA A 150 -13.98 -14.30 13.47
CA ALA A 150 -14.60 -13.17 12.81
C ALA A 150 -13.58 -12.45 11.96
N MET A 151 -14.05 -11.77 10.92
CA MET A 151 -13.25 -10.86 10.11
C MET A 151 -13.98 -9.52 10.01
N LEU A 152 -13.22 -8.43 10.09
CA LEU A 152 -13.73 -7.07 9.97
C LEU A 152 -13.06 -6.36 8.80
N ASP A 153 -13.85 -5.60 8.06
CA ASP A 153 -13.34 -4.75 6.97
C ASP A 153 -12.74 -3.44 7.50
N GLU A 154 -12.33 -2.56 6.61
CA GLU A 154 -11.73 -1.26 6.91
C GLU A 154 -12.66 -0.31 7.68
N ASN A 155 -13.96 -0.54 7.64
CA ASN A 155 -14.97 0.24 8.35
C ASN A 155 -15.43 -0.41 9.65
N GLY A 156 -14.82 -1.54 10.05
CA GLY A 156 -15.22 -2.32 11.22
C GLY A 156 -16.45 -3.20 11.00
N GLY A 157 -16.93 -3.31 9.78
CA GLY A 157 -18.05 -4.19 9.42
C GLY A 157 -17.61 -5.65 9.32
N SER A 158 -18.49 -6.57 9.77
CA SER A 158 -18.22 -8.00 9.65
C SER A 158 -18.30 -8.48 8.21
N VAL A 159 -17.33 -9.31 7.81
CA VAL A 159 -17.30 -9.97 6.50
C VAL A 159 -17.12 -11.48 6.68
N GLU A 160 -17.73 -12.27 5.81
CA GLU A 160 -17.67 -13.73 5.86
C GLU A 160 -16.49 -14.29 5.08
N SER A 161 -16.01 -13.57 4.08
CA SER A 161 -14.89 -13.99 3.23
C SER A 161 -14.04 -12.82 2.78
N ALA A 162 -12.78 -13.10 2.47
CA ALA A 162 -11.83 -12.13 1.93
C ALA A 162 -11.01 -12.80 0.82
N GLY A 163 -11.14 -12.28 -0.39
CA GLY A 163 -10.37 -12.71 -1.55
C GLY A 163 -9.04 -11.96 -1.70
N PRO A 164 -8.31 -12.20 -2.81
CA PRO A 164 -7.02 -11.55 -3.05
C PRO A 164 -7.10 -10.03 -3.04
N SER A 165 -6.06 -9.39 -2.56
CA SER A 165 -5.87 -7.95 -2.38
C SER A 165 -6.77 -7.29 -1.33
N ARG A 166 -7.52 -8.07 -0.57
CA ARG A 166 -8.38 -7.53 0.49
C ARG A 166 -7.68 -7.59 1.85
N PRO A 167 -7.48 -6.44 2.52
CA PRO A 167 -7.06 -6.42 3.92
C PRO A 167 -8.28 -6.67 4.83
N VAL A 168 -8.11 -7.51 5.85
CA VAL A 168 -9.13 -7.75 6.87
C VAL A 168 -8.49 -7.90 8.23
N GLN A 169 -9.19 -7.45 9.27
CA GLN A 169 -8.86 -7.79 10.64
C GLN A 169 -9.39 -9.17 10.98
N VAL A 170 -8.50 -10.05 11.44
CA VAL A 170 -8.83 -11.43 11.80
C VAL A 170 -8.82 -11.57 13.33
N LEU A 171 -9.90 -12.11 13.86
CA LEU A 171 -10.04 -12.51 15.26
C LEU A 171 -10.01 -14.04 15.33
N GLY A 172 -9.35 -14.59 16.34
CA GLY A 172 -9.33 -16.03 16.57
C GLY A 172 -7.95 -16.66 16.70
N PHE A 173 -6.87 -15.89 16.54
CA PHE A 173 -5.52 -16.35 16.88
C PHE A 173 -5.40 -16.65 18.37
N THR A 174 -4.63 -17.68 18.72
CA THR A 174 -4.31 -18.02 20.11
C THR A 174 -3.22 -17.15 20.71
N SER A 175 -2.41 -16.52 19.86
CA SER A 175 -1.36 -15.57 20.23
C SER A 175 -1.23 -14.49 19.16
N VAL A 176 -0.46 -13.45 19.43
CA VAL A 176 -0.27 -12.33 18.49
C VAL A 176 0.82 -12.71 17.49
N PRO A 177 0.51 -12.78 16.18
CA PRO A 177 1.55 -12.95 15.15
C PRO A 177 2.40 -11.69 15.02
N SER A 178 3.53 -11.80 14.33
CA SER A 178 4.39 -10.66 14.06
C SER A 178 4.07 -10.02 12.71
N ALA A 179 4.22 -8.70 12.65
CA ALA A 179 4.10 -7.99 11.37
C ALA A 179 5.15 -8.54 10.38
N GLY A 180 4.71 -8.82 9.16
CA GLY A 180 5.54 -9.44 8.14
C GLY A 180 5.46 -10.97 8.09
N ASP A 181 4.85 -11.62 9.07
CA ASP A 181 4.64 -13.07 9.02
C ASP A 181 3.72 -13.44 7.86
N THR A 182 4.10 -14.47 7.12
CA THR A 182 3.20 -15.06 6.13
C THR A 182 2.15 -15.91 6.83
N PHE A 183 0.93 -15.91 6.30
CA PHE A 183 -0.13 -16.78 6.79
C PHE A 183 -0.62 -17.74 5.72
N ILE A 184 -1.16 -18.83 6.19
CA ILE A 184 -1.83 -19.86 5.41
C ILE A 184 -3.00 -20.45 6.19
#